data_4c35b07534b1e814af1f7df893c504b6
#
_entry.id   4c35b07534b1e814af1f7df893c504b6
#
_cell.length_a   1.000
_cell.length_b   1.000
_cell.length_c   1.000
_cell.angle_alpha   90.00
_cell.angle_beta   90.00
_cell.angle_gamma   90.00
#
_symmetry.space_group_name_H-M   'P 1'
#
loop_
_entity.id
_entity.type
_entity.pdbx_description
1 polymer ?
#
loop_
_entity_poly.entity_id
_entity_poly.type
_entity_poly.pdbx_seq_one_letter_code
_entity_poly.pdbx_strand_id
1 'polypeptide(L)'
;NPSNQMVTYLSYFRNLPRVYLLDIETGKQEVVGNFPGMTFAPRFSPDGKKIIMSFAKDGNSDIFTMDMETRVVERITEHSSIDTSPSYSPDGKYICFNSDRSGLQQIYVMKSDGTNVKRITFGNGIYGTPVWSPRGDLIAFTKVRKGRFYIGVMRSDGTGERLLTENFYQEAPSWSPNGRVLVFYRETKSGPQGKGFSAKLWSIDITG
;
A
#
# COMPACT_ATOMS: atom_id res chain seq x y z
N ASN A 1 12.98 1.83 -6.38
CA ASN A 1 13.94 2.43 -5.45
C ASN A 1 14.32 3.83 -5.92
N PRO A 2 14.25 4.87 -5.08
CA PRO A 2 14.57 6.24 -5.48
C PRO A 2 16.04 6.48 -5.87
N SER A 3 16.96 5.64 -5.38
CA SER A 3 18.41 5.84 -5.54
C SER A 3 19.08 4.92 -6.54
N ASN A 4 18.36 3.93 -7.07
CA ASN A 4 18.89 2.99 -8.07
C ASN A 4 17.74 2.36 -8.89
N GLN A 5 18.08 1.56 -9.90
CA GLN A 5 17.12 0.93 -10.79
C GLN A 5 16.52 -0.39 -10.23
N MET A 6 16.28 -0.45 -8.92
CA MET A 6 15.67 -1.60 -8.28
C MET A 6 14.15 -1.44 -8.21
N VAL A 7 13.42 -2.51 -8.53
CA VAL A 7 11.97 -2.62 -8.38
C VAL A 7 11.65 -3.72 -7.38
N THR A 8 10.67 -3.48 -6.50
CA THR A 8 10.11 -4.52 -5.65
C THR A 8 8.70 -4.86 -6.13
N TYR A 9 8.36 -6.13 -6.17
CA TYR A 9 7.09 -6.62 -6.65
C TYR A 9 6.66 -7.90 -5.93
N LEU A 10 5.36 -8.21 -6.04
CA LEU A 10 4.79 -9.44 -5.55
C LEU A 10 4.76 -10.49 -6.68
N SER A 11 5.20 -11.71 -6.38
CA SER A 11 5.05 -12.84 -7.30
C SER A 11 4.52 -14.07 -6.57
N TYR A 12 3.65 -14.83 -7.26
CA TYR A 12 3.13 -16.12 -6.83
C TYR A 12 3.97 -17.31 -7.32
N PHE A 13 5.18 -17.04 -7.80
CA PHE A 13 6.11 -18.07 -8.19
C PHE A 13 6.46 -18.98 -6.99
N ARG A 14 6.44 -20.32 -7.16
CA ARG A 14 6.62 -21.33 -6.10
C ARG A 14 5.49 -21.43 -5.07
N ASN A 15 4.24 -21.23 -5.49
CA ASN A 15 3.01 -21.50 -4.73
C ASN A 15 2.74 -20.62 -3.49
N LEU A 16 3.61 -19.69 -3.13
CA LEU A 16 3.35 -18.73 -2.07
C LEU A 16 3.65 -17.31 -2.57
N PRO A 17 2.79 -16.34 -2.29
CA PRO A 17 3.08 -14.94 -2.59
C PRO A 17 4.32 -14.49 -1.82
N ARG A 18 5.30 -13.98 -2.57
CA ARG A 18 6.58 -13.49 -2.05
C ARG A 18 6.89 -12.13 -2.67
N VAL A 19 7.52 -11.31 -1.87
CA VAL A 19 8.15 -10.08 -2.34
C VAL A 19 9.49 -10.41 -2.99
N TYR A 20 9.70 -9.86 -4.18
CA TYR A 20 10.93 -9.98 -4.96
C TYR A 20 11.55 -8.60 -5.18
N LEU A 21 12.86 -8.60 -5.33
CA LEU A 21 13.64 -7.51 -5.88
C LEU A 21 14.06 -7.86 -7.30
N LEU A 22 13.95 -6.89 -8.19
CA LEU A 22 14.45 -6.94 -9.55
C LEU A 22 15.38 -5.76 -9.79
N ASP A 23 16.61 -6.04 -10.16
CA ASP A 23 17.52 -5.07 -10.74
C ASP A 23 17.21 -4.95 -12.23
N ILE A 24 16.76 -3.78 -12.68
CA ILE A 24 16.30 -3.56 -14.06
C ILE A 24 17.47 -3.60 -15.05
N GLU A 25 18.67 -3.17 -14.63
CA GLU A 25 19.84 -3.13 -15.51
C GLU A 25 20.39 -4.54 -15.77
N THR A 26 20.50 -5.33 -14.71
CA THR A 26 21.12 -6.67 -14.79
C THR A 26 20.13 -7.80 -15.00
N GLY A 27 18.83 -7.55 -14.77
CA GLY A 27 17.77 -8.56 -14.77
C GLY A 27 17.85 -9.51 -13.58
N LYS A 28 18.74 -9.27 -12.62
CA LYS A 28 18.88 -10.13 -11.43
C LYS A 28 17.66 -10.03 -10.55
N GLN A 29 17.13 -11.18 -10.16
CA GLN A 29 15.99 -11.30 -9.26
C GLN A 29 16.39 -12.01 -7.98
N GLU A 30 15.86 -11.54 -6.85
CA GLU A 30 16.03 -12.20 -5.55
C GLU A 30 14.77 -12.07 -4.70
N VAL A 31 14.54 -13.05 -3.82
CA VAL A 31 13.45 -13.01 -2.83
C VAL A 31 13.84 -12.10 -1.67
N VAL A 32 12.91 -11.27 -1.22
CA VAL A 32 13.11 -10.42 -0.04
C VAL A 32 12.89 -11.25 1.23
N GLY A 33 13.98 -11.46 1.97
CA GLY A 33 13.98 -12.17 3.24
C GLY A 33 13.62 -13.65 3.15
N ASN A 34 13.73 -14.35 4.28
CA ASN A 34 13.35 -15.75 4.41
C ASN A 34 12.16 -15.88 5.38
N PHE A 35 10.97 -15.59 4.87
CA PHE A 35 9.76 -15.60 5.67
C PHE A 35 9.04 -16.96 5.56
N PRO A 36 8.54 -17.54 6.67
CA PRO A 36 7.82 -18.82 6.66
C PRO A 36 6.36 -18.72 6.20
N GLY A 37 5.86 -17.53 5.88
CA GLY A 37 4.52 -17.23 5.40
C GLY A 37 4.51 -16.33 4.16
N MET A 38 3.39 -15.67 3.88
CA MET A 38 3.23 -14.80 2.72
C MET A 38 3.78 -13.40 2.98
N THR A 39 4.52 -12.83 2.01
CA THR A 39 4.93 -11.43 2.02
C THR A 39 4.29 -10.68 0.87
N PHE A 40 3.79 -9.46 1.11
CA PHE A 40 3.07 -8.66 0.10
C PHE A 40 3.10 -7.16 0.40
N ALA A 41 2.55 -6.36 -0.53
CA ALA A 41 2.49 -4.91 -0.47
C ALA A 41 3.85 -4.23 -0.17
N PRO A 42 4.92 -4.57 -0.91
CA PRO A 42 6.25 -4.02 -0.66
C PRO A 42 6.35 -2.57 -1.13
N ARG A 43 7.11 -1.76 -0.38
CA ARG A 43 7.52 -0.41 -0.77
C ARG A 43 8.93 -0.12 -0.29
N PHE A 44 9.65 0.71 -1.04
CA PHE A 44 10.92 1.25 -0.55
C PHE A 44 10.70 2.40 0.44
N SER A 45 11.63 2.54 1.38
CA SER A 45 11.78 3.78 2.14
C SER A 45 12.19 4.93 1.22
N PRO A 46 11.92 6.20 1.59
CA PRO A 46 12.26 7.37 0.75
C PRO A 46 13.74 7.48 0.41
N ASP A 47 14.63 7.02 1.29
CA ASP A 47 16.08 6.97 1.08
C ASP A 47 16.55 5.72 0.30
N GLY A 48 15.64 4.79 0.00
CA GLY A 48 15.92 3.54 -0.70
C GLY A 48 16.70 2.49 0.10
N LYS A 49 16.95 2.72 1.38
CA LYS A 49 17.76 1.83 2.22
C LYS A 49 16.99 0.68 2.84
N LYS A 50 15.66 0.81 2.95
CA LYS A 50 14.80 -0.24 3.51
C LYS A 50 13.66 -0.59 2.56
N ILE A 51 13.16 -1.83 2.68
CA ILE A 51 11.86 -2.25 2.15
C ILE A 51 10.93 -2.44 3.34
N ILE A 52 9.73 -1.87 3.24
CA ILE A 52 8.62 -2.15 4.14
C ILE A 52 7.60 -3.04 3.45
N MET A 53 7.02 -4.00 4.14
CA MET A 53 6.08 -4.96 3.59
C MET A 53 5.16 -5.53 4.65
N SER A 54 4.09 -6.16 4.21
CA SER A 54 3.23 -6.98 5.06
C SER A 54 3.73 -8.43 5.05
N PHE A 55 3.70 -9.07 6.20
CA PHE A 55 3.97 -10.50 6.35
C PHE A 55 2.80 -11.17 7.06
N ALA A 56 2.23 -12.18 6.41
CA ALA A 56 1.09 -12.95 6.92
C ALA A 56 1.48 -14.40 7.22
N LYS A 57 1.11 -14.85 8.42
CA LYS A 57 1.27 -16.22 8.87
C LYS A 57 0.23 -16.54 9.96
N ASP A 58 -0.26 -17.78 9.96
CA ASP A 58 -1.15 -18.32 11.00
C ASP A 58 -2.42 -17.47 11.27
N GLY A 59 -2.95 -16.82 10.22
CA GLY A 59 -4.17 -16.00 10.31
C GLY A 59 -3.97 -14.57 10.77
N ASN A 60 -2.72 -14.16 11.04
CA ASN A 60 -2.36 -12.76 11.36
C ASN A 60 -1.46 -12.14 10.29
N SER A 61 -1.41 -10.82 10.24
CA SER A 61 -0.52 -10.06 9.38
C SER A 61 0.02 -8.84 10.10
N ASP A 62 1.34 -8.66 10.03
CA ASP A 62 2.06 -7.54 10.60
C ASP A 62 2.95 -6.86 9.57
N ILE A 63 3.41 -5.66 9.92
CA ILE A 63 4.32 -4.86 9.11
C ILE A 63 5.77 -5.17 9.52
N PHE A 64 6.59 -5.43 8.51
CA PHE A 64 8.01 -5.70 8.65
C PHE A 64 8.83 -4.78 7.75
N THR A 65 10.05 -4.50 8.16
CA THR A 65 11.06 -3.86 7.32
C THR A 65 12.24 -4.79 7.11
N MET A 66 12.94 -4.61 5.99
CA MET A 66 14.23 -5.23 5.73
C MET A 66 15.21 -4.16 5.28
N ASP A 67 16.35 -4.11 5.92
CA ASP A 67 17.48 -3.29 5.51
C ASP A 67 18.11 -3.86 4.23
N MET A 68 18.37 -3.00 3.24
CA MET A 68 18.83 -3.43 1.92
C MET A 68 20.29 -3.84 1.88
N GLU A 69 21.12 -3.32 2.79
CA GLU A 69 22.53 -3.62 2.89
C GLU A 69 22.79 -4.83 3.79
N THR A 70 22.30 -4.76 5.03
CA THR A 70 22.56 -5.79 6.05
C THR A 70 21.63 -6.99 5.95
N ARG A 71 20.49 -6.86 5.23
CA ARG A 71 19.41 -7.85 5.13
C ARG A 71 18.72 -8.18 6.45
N VAL A 72 18.96 -7.37 7.48
CA VAL A 72 18.28 -7.51 8.78
C VAL A 72 16.81 -7.19 8.61
N VAL A 73 15.97 -8.08 9.14
CA VAL A 73 14.52 -7.97 9.14
C VAL A 73 14.04 -7.56 10.52
N GLU A 74 13.21 -6.54 10.60
CA GLU A 74 12.63 -6.02 11.84
C GLU A 74 11.10 -6.05 11.74
N ARG A 75 10.43 -6.53 12.79
CA ARG A 75 8.98 -6.44 12.96
C ARG A 75 8.62 -5.06 13.49
N ILE A 76 7.76 -4.34 12.79
CA ILE A 76 7.35 -2.96 13.14
C ILE A 76 6.04 -2.92 13.91
N THR A 77 5.08 -3.80 13.55
CA THR A 77 3.84 -3.94 14.33
C THR A 77 3.76 -5.32 14.98
N GLU A 78 3.20 -5.34 16.20
CA GLU A 78 2.93 -6.56 16.96
C GLU A 78 1.56 -6.43 17.60
N HIS A 79 0.53 -6.88 16.89
CA HIS A 79 -0.86 -6.81 17.31
C HIS A 79 -1.63 -8.04 16.81
N SER A 80 -2.72 -8.40 17.49
CA SER A 80 -3.61 -9.51 17.05
C SER A 80 -4.46 -9.16 15.84
N SER A 81 -4.43 -7.91 15.41
CA SER A 81 -5.15 -7.39 14.23
C SER A 81 -4.32 -7.52 12.97
N ILE A 82 -4.99 -7.54 11.84
CA ILE A 82 -4.40 -7.63 10.51
C ILE A 82 -3.89 -6.24 10.09
N ASP A 83 -2.56 -6.04 10.19
CA ASP A 83 -1.87 -4.82 9.76
C ASP A 83 -1.26 -5.03 8.38
N THR A 84 -1.64 -4.19 7.39
CA THR A 84 -1.23 -4.37 5.99
C THR A 84 -1.01 -3.07 5.23
N SER A 85 -0.46 -3.20 4.02
CA SER A 85 -0.31 -2.12 3.03
C SER A 85 0.40 -0.87 3.56
N PRO A 86 1.61 -1.02 4.14
CA PRO A 86 2.34 0.10 4.69
C PRO A 86 2.88 1.03 3.61
N SER A 87 2.95 2.33 3.92
CA SER A 87 3.59 3.34 3.09
C SER A 87 4.27 4.41 3.95
N TYR A 88 5.54 4.67 3.68
CA TYR A 88 6.28 5.74 4.36
C TYR A 88 5.80 7.14 3.95
N SER A 89 5.88 8.09 4.89
CA SER A 89 5.90 9.50 4.57
C SER A 89 7.19 9.86 3.81
N PRO A 90 7.20 10.90 2.96
CA PRO A 90 8.37 11.22 2.14
C PRO A 90 9.61 11.64 2.94
N ASP A 91 9.44 12.07 4.19
CA ASP A 91 10.53 12.38 5.12
C ASP A 91 11.00 11.14 5.92
N GLY A 92 10.37 9.97 5.71
CA GLY A 92 10.70 8.71 6.36
C GLY A 92 10.33 8.61 7.84
N LYS A 93 9.68 9.63 8.43
CA LYS A 93 9.41 9.68 9.87
C LYS A 93 8.14 8.93 10.28
N TYR A 94 7.20 8.74 9.35
CA TYR A 94 5.91 8.12 9.61
C TYR A 94 5.62 7.01 8.61
N ILE A 95 4.71 6.12 9.00
CA ILE A 95 4.15 5.05 8.17
C ILE A 95 2.64 5.14 8.28
N CYS A 96 1.93 5.19 7.15
CA CYS A 96 0.49 4.92 7.11
C CYS A 96 0.27 3.46 6.72
N PHE A 97 -0.76 2.84 7.27
CA PHE A 97 -1.11 1.44 7.03
C PHE A 97 -2.58 1.20 7.30
N ASN A 98 -3.13 0.10 6.86
CA ASN A 98 -4.47 -0.30 7.28
C ASN A 98 -4.43 -1.40 8.34
N SER A 99 -5.42 -1.33 9.24
CA SER A 99 -5.60 -2.25 10.35
C SER A 99 -7.08 -2.43 10.67
N ASP A 100 -7.45 -3.64 11.09
CA ASP A 100 -8.81 -3.94 11.56
C ASP A 100 -8.97 -3.89 13.09
N ARG A 101 -7.97 -3.34 13.81
CA ARG A 101 -7.96 -3.24 15.30
C ARG A 101 -9.14 -2.49 15.90
N SER A 102 -9.92 -1.77 15.10
CA SER A 102 -11.15 -1.10 15.51
C SER A 102 -12.43 -1.76 14.96
N GLY A 103 -12.35 -3.02 14.54
CA GLY A 103 -13.42 -3.87 14.02
C GLY A 103 -13.44 -3.96 12.49
N LEU A 104 -13.52 -2.85 11.76
CA LEU A 104 -13.38 -2.80 10.31
C LEU A 104 -12.02 -2.20 9.94
N GLN A 105 -11.52 -2.56 8.77
CA GLN A 105 -10.27 -1.99 8.26
C GLN A 105 -10.35 -0.47 8.13
N GLN A 106 -9.40 0.19 8.76
CA GLN A 106 -9.24 1.64 8.82
C GLN A 106 -7.78 2.01 8.56
N ILE A 107 -7.51 3.27 8.26
CA ILE A 107 -6.15 3.75 8.08
C ILE A 107 -5.62 4.29 9.41
N TYR A 108 -4.42 3.89 9.71
CA TYR A 108 -3.63 4.31 10.87
C TYR A 108 -2.33 4.96 10.41
N VAL A 109 -1.80 5.80 11.26
CA VAL A 109 -0.46 6.39 11.12
C VAL A 109 0.33 6.10 12.39
N MET A 110 1.59 5.76 12.24
CA MET A 110 2.55 5.55 13.33
C MET A 110 3.89 6.21 12.99
N LYS A 111 4.77 6.36 13.97
CA LYS A 111 6.17 6.66 13.70
C LYS A 111 6.85 5.48 12.99
N SER A 112 7.93 5.75 12.26
CA SER A 112 8.66 4.72 11.51
C SER A 112 9.30 3.65 12.39
N ASP A 113 9.42 3.89 13.70
CA ASP A 113 9.84 2.93 14.72
C ASP A 113 8.71 2.04 15.27
N GLY A 114 7.48 2.17 14.74
CA GLY A 114 6.29 1.43 15.18
C GLY A 114 5.54 2.07 16.35
N THR A 115 6.02 3.15 16.92
CA THR A 115 5.39 3.82 18.07
C THR A 115 4.31 4.83 17.67
N ASN A 116 3.52 5.28 18.63
CA ASN A 116 2.47 6.31 18.46
C ASN A 116 1.42 5.98 17.39
N VAL A 117 0.93 4.75 17.37
CA VAL A 117 -0.12 4.30 16.45
C VAL A 117 -1.42 5.06 16.69
N LYS A 118 -1.93 5.75 15.66
CA LYS A 118 -3.17 6.54 15.70
C LYS A 118 -4.06 6.21 14.51
N ARG A 119 -5.35 5.98 14.77
CA ARG A 119 -6.36 5.91 13.72
C ARG A 119 -6.63 7.30 13.15
N ILE A 120 -6.72 7.41 11.81
CA ILE A 120 -7.00 8.67 11.12
C ILE A 120 -8.27 8.63 10.27
N THR A 121 -8.93 7.48 10.11
CA THR A 121 -10.22 7.35 9.40
C THR A 121 -11.34 6.94 10.35
N PHE A 122 -12.48 7.66 10.30
CA PHE A 122 -13.63 7.46 11.19
C PHE A 122 -14.96 7.40 10.41
N GLY A 123 -14.90 7.51 9.08
CA GLY A 123 -16.09 7.48 8.22
C GLY A 123 -16.66 6.06 8.07
N ASN A 124 -17.91 6.00 7.60
CA ASN A 124 -18.58 4.74 7.27
C ASN A 124 -17.88 4.05 6.08
N GLY A 125 -17.59 2.75 6.23
CA GLY A 125 -16.99 1.90 5.22
C GLY A 125 -15.64 1.33 5.64
N ILE A 126 -15.05 0.59 4.72
CA ILE A 126 -13.73 -0.02 4.84
C ILE A 126 -12.73 0.85 4.10
N TYR A 127 -11.62 1.15 4.74
CA TYR A 127 -10.51 1.87 4.13
C TYR A 127 -9.32 0.93 3.96
N GLY A 128 -8.62 1.02 2.84
CA GLY A 128 -7.48 0.16 2.53
C GLY A 128 -6.48 0.79 1.58
N THR A 129 -5.37 0.10 1.37
CA THR A 129 -4.29 0.46 0.45
C THR A 129 -3.84 1.93 0.53
N PRO A 130 -3.53 2.46 1.74
CA PRO A 130 -3.10 3.84 1.86
C PRO A 130 -1.73 4.06 1.23
N VAL A 131 -1.55 5.19 0.56
CA VAL A 131 -0.27 5.59 -0.03
C VAL A 131 -0.01 7.06 0.25
N TRP A 132 1.11 7.35 0.91
CA TRP A 132 1.50 8.72 1.20
C TRP A 132 1.93 9.46 -0.07
N SER A 133 1.47 10.70 -0.21
CA SER A 133 1.88 11.59 -1.29
C SER A 133 3.38 11.90 -1.20
N PRO A 134 4.11 11.98 -2.33
CA PRO A 134 5.51 12.41 -2.34
C PRO A 134 5.69 13.85 -1.83
N ARG A 135 4.63 14.64 -1.77
CA ARG A 135 4.62 16.00 -1.19
C ARG A 135 4.42 16.02 0.32
N GLY A 136 4.01 14.89 0.93
CA GLY A 136 3.79 14.76 2.38
C GLY A 136 2.46 15.29 2.91
N ASP A 137 1.68 15.97 2.08
CA ASP A 137 0.45 16.66 2.45
C ASP A 137 -0.79 15.75 2.49
N LEU A 138 -0.83 14.71 1.65
CA LEU A 138 -1.99 13.87 1.46
C LEU A 138 -1.65 12.37 1.60
N ILE A 139 -2.68 11.59 1.92
CA ILE A 139 -2.71 10.13 1.80
C ILE A 139 -3.82 9.78 0.82
N ALA A 140 -3.48 9.03 -0.25
CA ALA A 140 -4.45 8.42 -1.13
C ALA A 140 -4.87 7.05 -0.57
N PHE A 141 -6.11 6.64 -0.82
CA PHE A 141 -6.66 5.40 -0.29
C PHE A 141 -7.75 4.81 -1.19
N THR A 142 -8.02 3.53 -0.99
CA THR A 142 -9.24 2.87 -1.45
C THR A 142 -10.27 2.90 -0.33
N LYS A 143 -11.54 3.23 -0.64
CA LYS A 143 -12.67 3.13 0.29
C LYS A 143 -13.74 2.24 -0.29
N VAL A 144 -14.29 1.34 0.52
CA VAL A 144 -15.43 0.51 0.13
C VAL A 144 -16.63 0.88 1.02
N ARG A 145 -17.72 1.29 0.39
CA ARG A 145 -18.96 1.65 1.07
C ARG A 145 -20.17 1.22 0.24
N LYS A 146 -21.11 0.51 0.86
CA LYS A 146 -22.35 0.02 0.21
C LYS A 146 -22.07 -0.73 -1.12
N GLY A 147 -21.03 -1.58 -1.14
CA GLY A 147 -20.66 -2.36 -2.34
C GLY A 147 -20.03 -1.56 -3.49
N ARG A 148 -19.68 -0.31 -3.25
CA ARG A 148 -19.00 0.56 -4.23
C ARG A 148 -17.59 0.88 -3.74
N PHE A 149 -16.66 0.95 -4.69
CA PHE A 149 -15.26 1.27 -4.47
C PHE A 149 -14.98 2.71 -4.87
N TYR A 150 -14.21 3.39 -4.07
CA TYR A 150 -13.80 4.78 -4.27
C TYR A 150 -12.29 4.89 -4.18
N ILE A 151 -11.67 5.69 -5.04
CA ILE A 151 -10.34 6.23 -4.81
C ILE A 151 -10.52 7.61 -4.20
N GLY A 152 -9.86 7.86 -3.11
CA GLY A 152 -9.95 9.11 -2.37
C GLY A 152 -8.60 9.61 -1.89
N VAL A 153 -8.59 10.85 -1.41
CA VAL A 153 -7.46 11.49 -0.75
C VAL A 153 -7.94 12.19 0.53
N MET A 154 -7.05 12.28 1.50
CA MET A 154 -7.25 13.04 2.74
C MET A 154 -5.91 13.63 3.19
N ARG A 155 -5.94 14.61 4.09
CA ARG A 155 -4.72 15.08 4.75
C ARG A 155 -4.12 13.97 5.62
N SER A 156 -2.84 14.09 5.92
CA SER A 156 -2.12 13.09 6.74
C SER A 156 -2.63 12.99 8.20
N ASP A 157 -3.39 13.96 8.66
CA ASP A 157 -4.11 13.94 9.94
C ASP A 157 -5.52 13.30 9.87
N GLY A 158 -5.95 12.87 8.69
CA GLY A 158 -7.27 12.26 8.42
C GLY A 158 -8.37 13.26 8.07
N THR A 159 -8.09 14.57 8.10
CA THR A 159 -9.08 15.60 7.75
C THR A 159 -9.17 15.82 6.24
N GLY A 160 -10.25 16.45 5.79
CA GLY A 160 -10.42 16.85 4.38
C GLY A 160 -10.55 15.68 3.42
N GLU A 161 -11.20 14.58 3.85
CA GLU A 161 -11.49 13.44 2.96
C GLU A 161 -12.26 13.90 1.71
N ARG A 162 -11.76 13.50 0.54
CA ARG A 162 -12.41 13.69 -0.76
C ARG A 162 -12.40 12.39 -1.53
N LEU A 163 -13.54 11.95 -2.01
CA LEU A 163 -13.69 10.80 -2.89
C LEU A 163 -13.63 11.31 -4.33
N LEU A 164 -12.63 10.88 -5.09
CA LEU A 164 -12.35 11.37 -6.43
C LEU A 164 -13.06 10.56 -7.51
N THR A 165 -13.23 9.26 -7.29
CA THR A 165 -13.86 8.35 -8.25
C THR A 165 -14.78 7.35 -7.54
N GLU A 166 -15.77 6.83 -8.27
CA GLU A 166 -16.63 5.73 -7.86
C GLU A 166 -16.67 4.66 -8.95
N ASN A 167 -16.59 3.38 -8.57
CA ASN A 167 -16.79 2.24 -9.47
C ASN A 167 -17.29 1.01 -8.70
N PHE A 168 -17.66 -0.05 -9.45
CA PHE A 168 -17.98 -1.34 -8.83
C PHE A 168 -16.73 -2.07 -8.31
N TYR A 169 -15.56 -1.88 -8.96
CA TYR A 169 -14.27 -2.36 -8.46
C TYR A 169 -13.12 -1.47 -8.96
N GLN A 170 -12.39 -0.89 -8.02
CA GLN A 170 -11.15 -0.14 -8.25
C GLN A 170 -10.37 -0.06 -6.96
N GLU A 171 -9.03 -0.08 -7.04
CA GLU A 171 -8.17 -0.07 -5.84
C GLU A 171 -6.72 0.29 -6.12
N ALA A 172 -5.92 0.28 -5.05
CA ALA A 172 -4.47 0.39 -5.05
C ALA A 172 -3.96 1.67 -5.76
N PRO A 173 -4.31 2.85 -5.25
CA PRO A 173 -3.81 4.10 -5.80
C PRO A 173 -2.28 4.19 -5.65
N SER A 174 -1.64 4.83 -6.62
CA SER A 174 -0.23 5.19 -6.59
C SER A 174 -0.06 6.60 -7.11
N TRP A 175 0.87 7.35 -6.54
CA TRP A 175 1.11 8.75 -6.90
C TRP A 175 2.08 8.90 -8.08
N SER A 176 1.82 9.89 -8.91
CA SER A 176 2.85 10.46 -9.78
C SER A 176 3.93 11.15 -8.94
N PRO A 177 5.19 11.23 -9.41
CA PRO A 177 6.29 11.81 -8.64
C PRO A 177 6.05 13.25 -8.16
N ASN A 178 5.26 14.04 -8.91
CA ASN A 178 4.91 15.41 -8.55
C ASN A 178 3.72 15.52 -7.57
N GLY A 179 3.14 14.39 -7.15
CA GLY A 179 2.01 14.36 -6.20
C GLY A 179 0.70 14.94 -6.73
N ARG A 180 0.53 15.02 -8.06
CA ARG A 180 -0.65 15.62 -8.67
C ARG A 180 -1.64 14.60 -9.25
N VAL A 181 -1.15 13.47 -9.74
CA VAL A 181 -1.96 12.45 -10.41
C VAL A 181 -1.91 11.16 -9.62
N LEU A 182 -3.05 10.50 -9.50
CA LEU A 182 -3.16 9.12 -9.01
C LEU A 182 -3.35 8.18 -10.18
N VAL A 183 -2.59 7.08 -10.19
CA VAL A 183 -2.82 5.92 -11.05
C VAL A 183 -3.37 4.80 -10.17
N PHE A 184 -4.37 4.08 -10.66
CA PHE A 184 -5.02 3.01 -9.91
C PHE A 184 -5.57 1.93 -10.84
N TYR A 185 -5.77 0.75 -10.29
CA TYR A 185 -6.43 -0.35 -10.96
C TYR A 185 -7.94 -0.12 -10.99
N ARG A 186 -8.58 -0.43 -12.12
CA ARG A 186 -10.04 -0.43 -12.26
C ARG A 186 -10.47 -1.54 -13.20
N GLU A 187 -11.52 -2.26 -12.81
CA GLU A 187 -12.26 -3.16 -13.70
C GLU A 187 -13.34 -2.40 -14.47
N THR A 188 -13.43 -2.71 -15.75
CA THR A 188 -14.48 -2.23 -16.65
C THR A 188 -15.21 -3.42 -17.24
N LYS A 189 -16.51 -3.29 -17.43
CA LYS A 189 -17.28 -4.30 -18.16
C LYS A 189 -16.76 -4.42 -19.58
N SER A 190 -16.54 -5.63 -20.05
CA SER A 190 -16.02 -5.93 -21.38
C SER A 190 -16.70 -7.16 -21.97
N GLY A 191 -16.49 -7.38 -23.28
CA GLY A 191 -17.07 -8.52 -24.01
C GLY A 191 -18.50 -8.34 -24.50
N PRO A 192 -19.04 -9.32 -25.24
CA PRO A 192 -20.40 -9.26 -25.78
C PRO A 192 -21.42 -9.10 -24.65
N GLN A 193 -22.30 -8.10 -24.79
CA GLN A 193 -23.35 -7.77 -23.81
C GLN A 193 -22.83 -7.44 -22.40
N GLY A 194 -21.54 -7.03 -22.24
CA GLY A 194 -20.96 -6.67 -20.96
C GLY A 194 -20.81 -7.83 -19.96
N LYS A 195 -20.72 -9.07 -20.43
CA LYS A 195 -20.61 -10.29 -19.60
C LYS A 195 -19.19 -10.56 -19.07
N GLY A 196 -18.16 -9.88 -19.59
CA GLY A 196 -16.79 -9.98 -19.13
C GLY A 196 -16.33 -8.76 -18.34
N PHE A 197 -15.16 -8.89 -17.71
CA PHE A 197 -14.46 -7.77 -17.07
C PHE A 197 -13.06 -7.66 -17.64
N SER A 198 -12.57 -6.43 -17.73
CA SER A 198 -11.22 -6.12 -18.19
C SER A 198 -10.55 -5.20 -17.18
N ALA A 199 -9.39 -5.64 -16.70
CA ALA A 199 -8.52 -4.87 -15.84
C ALA A 199 -7.78 -3.79 -16.64
N LYS A 200 -7.79 -2.55 -16.16
CA LYS A 200 -7.05 -1.43 -16.76
C LYS A 200 -6.46 -0.54 -15.70
N LEU A 201 -5.37 0.14 -16.06
CA LEU A 201 -4.86 1.25 -15.30
C LEU A 201 -5.58 2.53 -15.70
N TRP A 202 -6.00 3.28 -14.71
CA TRP A 202 -6.65 4.58 -14.85
C TRP A 202 -5.87 5.63 -14.10
N SER A 203 -6.01 6.87 -14.52
CA SER A 203 -5.42 8.00 -13.81
C SER A 203 -6.45 9.10 -13.57
N ILE A 204 -6.24 9.85 -12.49
CA ILE A 204 -7.04 11.02 -12.15
C ILE A 204 -6.16 12.10 -11.53
N ASP A 205 -6.40 13.36 -11.91
CA ASP A 205 -5.84 14.51 -11.22
C ASP A 205 -6.52 14.66 -9.85
N ILE A 206 -5.77 15.03 -8.81
CA ILE A 206 -6.32 15.17 -7.44
C ILE A 206 -7.28 16.34 -7.29
N THR A 207 -7.37 17.20 -8.26
CA THR A 207 -8.37 18.29 -8.28
C THR A 207 -9.74 17.84 -8.78
N GLY A 208 -9.85 16.68 -9.41
CA GLY A 208 -11.08 16.08 -9.94
C GLY A 208 -11.21 16.25 -11.42
#